data_483863ee30162a1d2f77308ad5de16b6
#
_entry.id   483863ee30162a1d2f77308ad5de16b6
#
_cell.length_a   1.000
_cell.length_b   1.000
_cell.length_c   1.000
_cell.angle_alpha   90.00
_cell.angle_beta   90.00
_cell.angle_gamma   90.00
#
_symmetry.space_group_name_H-M   'P 1'
#
loop_
_entity.id
_entity.type
_entity.pdbx_description
1 polymer ?
#
loop_
_entity_poly.entity_id
_entity_poly.type
_entity_poly.pdbx_seq_one_letter_code
_entity_poly.pdbx_strand_id
1 'polypeptide(L)'
;GLGLSGCGGQGGGTPATEPGAAQGGASGNAQGAGQSVGDTGIDTTGFLYVALNADIQTADMQKTSKDYQIPINIYDSLCEIKVADDGTSSIEPCLAEKWDISDDGMEYTFYLRKGVKFHNGEELKASDVKYTFERMLTVQGGTNSEFLDQIKGSTELFDGTATELEGFEILDDYTFKLTLKEPYSGFLACISTPAVCIYNEKATEEAGDQFGLDPALTIGTGPFKFASWTYNDQLVLVRNDDYFQTGLSYLEEKMV
;
A
#
# COMPACT_ATOMS: atom_id res chain seq x y z
N GLY A 1 -47.34 -36.00 -9.96
CA GLY A 1 -48.26 -36.61 -9.02
C GLY A 1 -47.64 -36.70 -7.65
N LEU A 2 -48.25 -36.02 -6.69
CA LEU A 2 -48.75 -36.51 -5.40
C LEU A 2 -47.69 -37.16 -4.49
N GLY A 3 -47.47 -36.83 -3.24
CA GLY A 3 -48.25 -36.16 -2.20
C GLY A 3 -47.50 -36.34 -0.90
N LEU A 4 -47.54 -35.37 -0.04
CA LEU A 4 -48.05 -35.25 1.32
C LEU A 4 -47.73 -36.32 2.38
N SER A 5 -47.43 -35.79 3.53
CA SER A 5 -47.63 -36.19 4.95
C SER A 5 -46.37 -36.59 5.69
N GLY A 6 -45.99 -36.04 6.84
CA GLY A 6 -46.68 -35.37 7.92
C GLY A 6 -46.44 -36.12 9.22
N CYS A 7 -46.39 -35.40 10.35
CA CYS A 7 -46.27 -35.80 11.76
C CYS A 7 -44.86 -36.02 12.29
N GLY A 8 -44.34 -35.35 13.30
CA GLY A 8 -44.98 -34.94 14.57
C GLY A 8 -44.37 -35.75 15.72
N GLY A 9 -43.59 -35.14 16.61
CA GLY A 9 -43.07 -35.82 17.79
C GLY A 9 -42.34 -34.85 18.72
N GLN A 10 -43.02 -34.42 19.76
CA GLN A 10 -42.52 -33.67 20.92
C GLN A 10 -41.66 -34.54 21.86
N GLY A 11 -40.74 -33.89 22.55
CA GLY A 11 -40.11 -34.35 23.79
C GLY A 11 -38.82 -33.62 23.96
N GLY A 12 -38.64 -32.70 24.81
CA GLY A 12 -38.75 -32.68 26.22
C GLY A 12 -37.39 -32.75 26.83
N GLY A 13 -36.91 -31.63 27.41
CA GLY A 13 -36.10 -31.79 28.59
C GLY A 13 -34.68 -31.28 28.66
N THR A 14 -34.54 -30.24 29.38
CA THR A 14 -33.57 -29.84 30.43
C THR A 14 -32.28 -29.10 30.01
N PRO A 15 -31.92 -28.06 30.77
CA PRO A 15 -30.86 -27.11 30.47
C PRO A 15 -29.51 -27.63 30.97
N ALA A 16 -28.50 -27.44 30.13
CA ALA A 16 -27.12 -27.67 30.53
C ALA A 16 -26.46 -26.35 30.97
N THR A 17 -25.93 -26.42 32.12
CA THR A 17 -25.11 -25.51 32.91
C THR A 17 -24.02 -24.81 32.15
N GLU A 18 -23.88 -23.50 32.38
CA GLU A 18 -22.70 -22.69 32.07
C GLU A 18 -21.45 -23.21 32.79
N PRO A 19 -20.29 -23.20 32.17
CA PRO A 19 -19.00 -23.23 32.88
C PRO A 19 -18.44 -21.82 33.09
N GLY A 20 -18.05 -21.61 34.33
CA GLY A 20 -17.67 -20.36 34.93
C GLY A 20 -16.47 -19.64 34.32
N ALA A 21 -16.51 -18.35 34.54
CA ALA A 21 -15.43 -17.39 34.30
C ALA A 21 -14.16 -17.77 35.08
N ALA A 22 -13.06 -17.94 34.36
CA ALA A 22 -11.74 -17.95 34.96
C ALA A 22 -11.17 -16.53 34.90
N GLN A 23 -11.11 -15.87 36.04
CA GLN A 23 -10.31 -14.69 36.28
C GLN A 23 -8.82 -15.09 36.35
N GLY A 24 -8.03 -14.59 35.43
CA GLY A 24 -6.57 -14.64 35.46
C GLY A 24 -6.03 -13.23 35.38
N GLY A 25 -5.79 -12.61 36.53
CA GLY A 25 -5.07 -11.36 36.61
C GLY A 25 -3.57 -11.59 36.37
N ALA A 26 -2.99 -10.80 35.48
CA ALA A 26 -1.56 -10.58 35.43
C ALA A 26 -1.33 -9.06 35.37
N SER A 27 -0.97 -8.51 36.53
CA SER A 27 -0.43 -7.17 36.70
C SER A 27 1.02 -7.17 36.22
N GLY A 28 1.31 -6.44 35.16
CA GLY A 28 2.65 -6.16 34.70
C GLY A 28 2.81 -4.65 34.51
N ASN A 29 3.37 -4.02 35.51
CA ASN A 29 3.68 -2.58 35.54
C ASN A 29 4.99 -2.34 34.78
N ALA A 30 4.95 -1.67 33.63
CA ALA A 30 6.13 -1.09 33.00
C ALA A 30 5.87 0.40 32.75
N GLN A 31 6.45 1.22 33.61
CA GLN A 31 6.48 2.67 33.45
C GLN A 31 7.51 3.03 32.38
N GLY A 32 7.06 3.55 31.24
CA GLY A 32 7.87 4.26 30.25
C GLY A 32 7.23 5.60 29.98
N ALA A 33 7.93 6.69 30.31
CA ALA A 33 7.46 8.06 30.13
C ALA A 33 7.50 8.44 28.63
N GLY A 34 6.36 8.47 27.96
CA GLY A 34 6.18 9.05 26.64
C GLY A 34 5.47 10.40 26.74
N GLN A 35 5.97 11.39 26.04
CA GLN A 35 5.38 12.73 25.97
C GLN A 35 4.02 12.68 25.24
N SER A 36 2.99 13.27 25.84
CA SER A 36 1.63 13.31 25.35
C SER A 36 1.50 14.18 24.10
N VAL A 37 1.13 13.58 22.99
CA VAL A 37 0.38 14.25 21.90
C VAL A 37 -1.07 14.39 22.41
N GLY A 38 -1.70 15.55 22.22
CA GLY A 38 -2.96 15.93 22.84
C GLY A 38 -4.00 14.82 22.92
N ASP A 39 -4.65 14.74 24.08
CA ASP A 39 -5.62 13.71 24.49
C ASP A 39 -6.71 13.49 23.44
N THR A 40 -6.47 12.57 22.50
CA THR A 40 -7.47 12.06 21.55
C THR A 40 -8.14 10.79 22.09
N GLY A 41 -7.74 10.29 23.26
CA GLY A 41 -8.20 9.00 23.81
C GLY A 41 -7.72 7.79 23.02
N ILE A 42 -6.83 7.97 22.06
CA ILE A 42 -6.24 6.88 21.25
C ILE A 42 -4.95 6.40 21.94
N ASP A 43 -4.86 5.11 22.22
CA ASP A 43 -3.63 4.48 22.66
C ASP A 43 -2.63 4.42 21.50
N THR A 44 -1.57 5.22 21.57
CA THR A 44 -0.51 5.30 20.56
C THR A 44 0.69 4.40 20.85
N THR A 45 0.65 3.66 21.99
CA THR A 45 1.75 2.78 22.44
C THR A 45 1.41 1.30 22.27
N GLY A 46 0.29 0.99 21.62
CA GLY A 46 -0.22 -0.36 21.49
C GLY A 46 0.28 -1.09 20.26
N PHE A 47 0.23 -2.42 20.35
CA PHE A 47 0.42 -3.33 19.21
C PHE A 47 -0.94 -3.68 18.61
N LEU A 48 -1.01 -3.70 17.28
CA LEU A 48 -2.16 -4.24 16.56
C LEU A 48 -1.82 -5.63 16.03
N TYR A 49 -2.57 -6.63 16.50
CA TYR A 49 -2.50 -7.99 15.98
C TYR A 49 -3.62 -8.20 14.94
N VAL A 50 -3.25 -8.60 13.74
CA VAL A 50 -4.20 -8.90 12.66
C VAL A 50 -3.98 -10.34 12.22
N ALA A 51 -5.04 -11.14 12.21
CA ALA A 51 -4.98 -12.50 11.68
C ALA A 51 -5.34 -12.48 10.19
N LEU A 52 -4.49 -13.06 9.35
CA LEU A 52 -4.74 -13.27 7.93
C LEU A 52 -5.10 -14.73 7.66
N ASN A 53 -5.91 -14.96 6.62
CA ASN A 53 -6.29 -16.32 6.20
C ASN A 53 -5.13 -17.09 5.56
N ALA A 54 -4.18 -16.38 5.01
CA ALA A 54 -2.98 -16.90 4.38
C ALA A 54 -1.89 -15.83 4.45
N ASP A 55 -0.65 -16.27 4.40
CA ASP A 55 0.49 -15.38 4.29
C ASP A 55 0.52 -14.70 2.92
N ILE A 56 1.17 -13.52 2.85
CA ILE A 56 1.45 -12.89 1.55
C ILE A 56 2.48 -13.72 0.78
N GLN A 57 2.46 -13.63 -0.53
CA GLN A 57 3.47 -14.29 -1.37
C GLN A 57 4.69 -13.40 -1.59
N THR A 58 4.46 -12.10 -1.67
CA THR A 58 5.47 -11.08 -1.84
C THR A 58 4.92 -9.71 -1.44
N ALA A 59 5.78 -8.82 -0.98
CA ALA A 59 5.48 -7.40 -0.81
C ALA A 59 5.82 -6.57 -2.08
N ASP A 60 6.27 -7.21 -3.17
CA ASP A 60 6.43 -6.55 -4.47
C ASP A 60 5.07 -6.42 -5.17
N MET A 61 4.47 -5.23 -5.09
CA MET A 61 3.15 -4.93 -5.64
C MET A 61 3.06 -5.07 -7.17
N GLN A 62 4.19 -5.06 -7.85
CA GLN A 62 4.25 -5.25 -9.30
C GLN A 62 4.21 -6.73 -9.70
N LYS A 63 4.44 -7.65 -8.75
CA LYS A 63 4.42 -9.10 -8.94
C LYS A 63 3.22 -9.80 -8.31
N THR A 64 2.27 -9.05 -7.74
CA THR A 64 1.04 -9.61 -7.16
C THR A 64 -0.17 -8.78 -7.53
N SER A 65 -1.30 -9.43 -7.77
CA SER A 65 -2.61 -8.80 -7.95
C SER A 65 -3.51 -8.97 -6.72
N LYS A 66 -2.94 -9.43 -5.61
CA LYS A 66 -3.60 -9.70 -4.32
C LYS A 66 -2.60 -9.42 -3.19
N ASP A 67 -2.99 -9.68 -1.95
CA ASP A 67 -2.13 -9.57 -0.77
C ASP A 67 -1.71 -8.12 -0.45
N TYR A 68 -2.59 -7.14 -0.76
CA TYR A 68 -2.32 -5.72 -0.58
C TYR A 68 -2.31 -5.25 0.88
N GLN A 69 -2.82 -6.07 1.82
CA GLN A 69 -3.03 -5.71 3.22
C GLN A 69 -1.74 -5.25 3.92
N ILE A 70 -0.61 -5.82 3.55
CA ILE A 70 0.70 -5.49 4.12
C ILE A 70 1.36 -4.35 3.34
N PRO A 71 1.52 -4.47 2.01
CA PRO A 71 2.20 -3.45 1.20
C PRO A 71 1.60 -2.04 1.31
N ILE A 72 0.27 -1.91 1.44
CA ILE A 72 -0.38 -0.58 1.61
C ILE A 72 0.06 0.18 2.88
N ASN A 73 0.74 -0.47 3.81
CA ASN A 73 1.31 0.16 5.00
C ASN A 73 2.79 0.53 4.80
N ILE A 74 3.45 -0.03 3.78
CA ILE A 74 4.88 0.12 3.51
C ILE A 74 5.13 1.17 2.44
N TYR A 75 4.20 1.31 1.48
CA TYR A 75 4.35 2.16 0.31
C TYR A 75 3.27 3.22 0.21
N ASP A 76 3.56 4.26 -0.57
CA ASP A 76 2.58 5.25 -1.02
C ASP A 76 2.59 5.37 -2.55
N SER A 77 1.49 5.89 -3.10
CA SER A 77 1.33 6.23 -4.52
C SER A 77 1.43 7.75 -4.73
N LEU A 78 1.45 8.20 -5.97
CA LEU A 78 1.48 9.64 -6.30
C LEU A 78 0.26 10.38 -5.75
N CYS A 79 -0.89 9.77 -5.86
CA CYS A 79 -2.17 10.25 -5.33
C CYS A 79 -2.94 9.09 -4.72
N GLU A 80 -3.95 9.39 -3.93
CA GLU A 80 -4.76 8.40 -3.20
C GLU A 80 -6.26 8.61 -3.44
N ILE A 81 -7.02 7.53 -3.40
CA ILE A 81 -8.48 7.58 -3.46
C ILE A 81 -9.01 7.68 -2.03
N LYS A 82 -9.71 8.77 -1.72
CA LYS A 82 -10.45 8.92 -0.46
C LYS A 82 -11.94 8.71 -0.69
N VAL A 83 -12.55 7.96 0.21
CA VAL A 83 -13.99 7.75 0.24
C VAL A 83 -14.56 8.51 1.42
N ALA A 84 -15.47 9.44 1.15
CA ALA A 84 -16.17 10.19 2.18
C ALA A 84 -17.30 9.35 2.82
N ASP A 85 -17.82 9.82 3.96
CA ASP A 85 -18.88 9.11 4.71
C ASP A 85 -20.18 8.93 3.91
N ASP A 86 -20.43 9.81 2.94
CA ASP A 86 -21.58 9.72 2.02
C ASP A 86 -21.36 8.73 0.84
N GLY A 87 -20.19 8.08 0.78
CA GLY A 87 -19.82 7.14 -0.27
C GLY A 87 -19.26 7.78 -1.53
N THR A 88 -19.11 9.10 -1.60
CA THR A 88 -18.42 9.77 -2.70
C THR A 88 -16.92 9.52 -2.62
N SER A 89 -16.25 9.41 -3.77
CA SER A 89 -14.80 9.26 -3.84
C SER A 89 -14.16 10.47 -4.52
N SER A 90 -12.99 10.86 -4.01
CA SER A 90 -12.12 11.88 -4.59
C SER A 90 -10.71 11.35 -4.73
N ILE A 91 -9.94 11.94 -5.65
CA ILE A 91 -8.51 11.68 -5.78
C ILE A 91 -7.77 12.83 -5.11
N GLU A 92 -6.99 12.49 -4.10
CA GLU A 92 -6.29 13.45 -3.25
C GLU A 92 -4.77 13.34 -3.45
N PRO A 93 -4.03 14.43 -3.22
CA PRO A 93 -2.57 14.43 -3.22
C PRO A 93 -1.98 13.47 -2.17
N CYS A 94 -0.95 12.69 -2.57
CA CYS A 94 -0.15 11.86 -1.66
C CYS A 94 1.33 12.17 -1.83
N LEU A 95 2.13 11.37 -2.54
CA LEU A 95 3.54 11.69 -2.84
C LEU A 95 3.67 12.90 -3.77
N ALA A 96 2.74 13.08 -4.70
CA ALA A 96 2.57 14.35 -5.41
C ALA A 96 1.77 15.33 -4.54
N GLU A 97 2.24 16.57 -4.38
CA GLU A 97 1.48 17.62 -3.68
C GLU A 97 0.38 18.24 -4.55
N LYS A 98 0.55 18.16 -5.87
CA LYS A 98 -0.41 18.63 -6.88
C LYS A 98 -0.05 18.10 -8.27
N TRP A 99 -0.95 18.32 -9.20
CA TRP A 99 -0.73 18.08 -10.65
C TRP A 99 -1.52 19.09 -11.47
N ASP A 100 -1.04 19.34 -12.68
CA ASP A 100 -1.73 20.12 -13.70
C ASP A 100 -2.09 19.19 -14.87
N ILE A 101 -3.24 19.43 -15.50
CA ILE A 101 -3.73 18.67 -16.66
C ILE A 101 -3.88 19.65 -17.82
N SER A 102 -3.34 19.32 -19.00
CA SER A 102 -3.52 20.11 -20.21
C SER A 102 -4.99 20.18 -20.64
N ASP A 103 -5.35 21.23 -21.37
CA ASP A 103 -6.74 21.47 -21.82
C ASP A 103 -7.29 20.33 -22.68
N ASP A 104 -6.42 19.63 -23.40
CA ASP A 104 -6.77 18.46 -24.22
C ASP A 104 -6.82 17.14 -23.45
N GLY A 105 -6.43 17.16 -22.16
CA GLY A 105 -6.42 15.99 -21.28
C GLY A 105 -5.33 14.97 -21.60
N MET A 106 -4.33 15.35 -22.41
CA MET A 106 -3.25 14.46 -22.86
C MET A 106 -2.02 14.50 -21.97
N GLU A 107 -1.72 15.62 -21.33
CA GLU A 107 -0.52 15.81 -20.53
C GLU A 107 -0.88 16.06 -19.06
N TYR A 108 -0.14 15.41 -18.18
CA TYR A 108 -0.23 15.52 -16.73
C TYR A 108 1.14 15.90 -16.18
N THR A 109 1.25 17.10 -15.60
CA THR A 109 2.49 17.54 -14.93
C THR A 109 2.32 17.35 -13.43
N PHE A 110 3.16 16.50 -12.82
CA PHE A 110 3.15 16.21 -11.39
C PHE A 110 4.26 16.94 -10.66
N TYR A 111 3.95 17.40 -9.46
CA TYR A 111 4.88 18.06 -8.55
C TYR A 111 5.00 17.23 -7.28
N LEU A 112 6.17 16.63 -7.06
CA LEU A 112 6.44 15.80 -5.88
C LEU A 112 6.62 16.65 -4.63
N ARG A 113 6.20 16.11 -3.49
CA ARG A 113 6.54 16.68 -2.19
C ARG A 113 8.04 16.60 -1.97
N LYS A 114 8.65 17.71 -1.54
CA LYS A 114 10.06 17.75 -1.16
C LYS A 114 10.23 17.20 0.25
N GLY A 115 11.38 16.56 0.51
CA GLY A 115 11.73 16.02 1.81
C GLY A 115 11.03 14.72 2.19
N VAL A 116 10.26 14.10 1.29
CA VAL A 116 9.74 12.74 1.50
C VAL A 116 10.90 11.76 1.44
N LYS A 117 11.01 10.94 2.49
CA LYS A 117 12.09 9.95 2.60
C LYS A 117 11.55 8.54 2.46
N PHE A 118 12.30 7.71 1.76
CA PHE A 118 12.18 6.27 1.86
C PHE A 118 12.67 5.77 3.22
N HIS A 119 12.33 4.55 3.56
CA HIS A 119 12.69 3.92 4.85
C HIS A 119 14.21 3.83 5.09
N ASN A 120 15.01 3.86 4.04
CA ASN A 120 16.49 3.93 4.10
C ASN A 120 17.05 5.34 4.29
N GLY A 121 16.19 6.37 4.34
CA GLY A 121 16.55 7.78 4.50
C GLY A 121 16.85 8.53 3.20
N GLU A 122 16.87 7.87 2.05
CA GLU A 122 17.01 8.52 0.75
C GLU A 122 15.74 9.32 0.40
N GLU A 123 15.91 10.48 -0.23
CA GLU A 123 14.80 11.35 -0.61
C GLU A 123 14.19 10.91 -1.93
N LEU A 124 12.85 10.90 -2.00
CA LEU A 124 12.08 10.62 -3.20
C LEU A 124 12.38 11.64 -4.31
N LYS A 125 12.62 11.16 -5.51
CA LYS A 125 12.88 11.94 -6.74
C LYS A 125 11.98 11.48 -7.89
N ALA A 126 11.89 12.32 -8.93
CA ALA A 126 11.21 11.98 -10.17
C ALA A 126 11.81 10.76 -10.89
N SER A 127 13.11 10.50 -10.69
CA SER A 127 13.76 9.28 -11.19
C SER A 127 13.20 8.02 -10.59
N ASP A 128 12.87 8.00 -9.28
CA ASP A 128 12.25 6.84 -8.62
C ASP A 128 10.86 6.54 -9.22
N VAL A 129 10.11 7.61 -9.57
CA VAL A 129 8.80 7.45 -10.23
C VAL A 129 8.97 6.87 -11.63
N LYS A 130 9.91 7.41 -12.43
CA LYS A 130 10.21 6.89 -13.78
C LYS A 130 10.62 5.42 -13.71
N TYR A 131 11.59 5.11 -12.85
CA TYR A 131 12.02 3.73 -12.61
C TYR A 131 10.86 2.80 -12.25
N THR A 132 10.00 3.24 -11.33
CA THR A 132 8.84 2.44 -10.87
C THR A 132 7.90 2.12 -12.03
N PHE A 133 7.60 3.10 -12.89
CA PHE A 133 6.69 2.92 -14.02
C PHE A 133 7.31 2.03 -15.09
N GLU A 134 8.58 2.26 -15.43
CA GLU A 134 9.30 1.43 -16.39
C GLU A 134 9.46 -0.01 -15.90
N ARG A 135 9.78 -0.20 -14.61
CA ARG A 135 9.86 -1.52 -14.01
C ARG A 135 8.51 -2.25 -14.04
N MET A 136 7.39 -1.56 -13.76
CA MET A 136 6.06 -2.17 -13.82
C MET A 136 5.73 -2.73 -15.20
N LEU A 137 6.21 -2.08 -16.26
CA LEU A 137 6.01 -2.52 -17.64
C LEU A 137 6.98 -3.61 -18.07
N THR A 138 8.15 -3.75 -17.41
CA THR A 138 9.25 -4.62 -17.87
C THR A 138 9.59 -5.76 -16.93
N VAL A 139 9.14 -5.71 -15.66
CA VAL A 139 9.50 -6.72 -14.67
C VAL A 139 8.97 -8.10 -15.04
N GLN A 140 9.87 -9.09 -15.04
CA GLN A 140 9.49 -10.45 -15.35
C GLN A 140 8.52 -11.01 -14.29
N GLY A 141 7.41 -11.59 -14.77
CA GLY A 141 6.33 -12.06 -13.89
C GLY A 141 5.47 -10.94 -13.30
N GLY A 142 5.57 -9.73 -13.85
CA GLY A 142 4.74 -8.58 -13.48
C GLY A 142 3.26 -8.85 -13.77
N THR A 143 2.40 -8.21 -12.95
CA THR A 143 0.94 -8.33 -13.04
C THR A 143 0.34 -6.93 -13.05
N ASN A 144 0.03 -6.09 -13.21
CA ASN A 144 -0.55 -4.74 -13.02
C ASN A 144 -0.08 -3.72 -14.06
N SER A 145 0.57 -4.15 -15.14
CA SER A 145 1.03 -3.26 -16.22
C SER A 145 -0.10 -2.49 -16.89
N GLU A 146 -1.33 -3.03 -16.87
CA GLU A 146 -2.53 -2.43 -17.44
C GLU A 146 -2.87 -1.06 -16.83
N PHE A 147 -2.45 -0.76 -15.60
CA PHE A 147 -2.67 0.56 -14.99
C PHE A 147 -1.89 1.68 -15.68
N LEU A 148 -0.85 1.34 -16.45
CA LEU A 148 0.00 2.28 -17.18
C LEU A 148 -0.22 2.26 -18.69
N ASP A 149 -1.15 1.44 -19.19
CA ASP A 149 -1.40 1.25 -20.62
C ASP A 149 -1.71 2.54 -21.38
N GLN A 150 -2.26 3.54 -20.72
CA GLN A 150 -2.63 4.80 -21.33
C GLN A 150 -1.43 5.73 -21.58
N ILE A 151 -0.28 5.47 -20.97
CA ILE A 151 0.91 6.30 -21.16
C ILE A 151 1.53 6.00 -22.53
N LYS A 152 1.90 7.06 -23.25
CA LYS A 152 2.56 6.95 -24.57
C LYS A 152 3.84 6.13 -24.46
N GLY A 153 4.03 5.17 -25.37
CA GLY A 153 5.19 4.28 -25.37
C GLY A 153 5.12 3.10 -24.39
N SER A 154 4.02 2.96 -23.60
CA SER A 154 3.88 1.84 -22.67
C SER A 154 3.85 0.48 -23.37
N THR A 155 3.17 0.38 -24.52
CA THR A 155 3.10 -0.86 -25.30
C THR A 155 4.47 -1.26 -25.85
N GLU A 156 5.19 -0.31 -26.42
CA GLU A 156 6.52 -0.52 -26.99
C GLU A 156 7.54 -0.93 -25.93
N LEU A 157 7.45 -0.35 -24.73
CA LEU A 157 8.30 -0.73 -23.62
C LEU A 157 7.94 -2.12 -23.09
N PHE A 158 6.66 -2.42 -22.92
CA PHE A 158 6.15 -3.72 -22.49
C PHE A 158 6.56 -4.85 -23.44
N ASP A 159 6.46 -4.62 -24.74
CA ASP A 159 6.83 -5.57 -25.80
C ASP A 159 8.36 -5.67 -26.01
N GLY A 160 9.15 -4.86 -25.32
CA GLY A 160 10.61 -4.82 -25.43
C GLY A 160 11.12 -4.20 -26.75
N THR A 161 10.29 -3.46 -27.46
CA THR A 161 10.68 -2.73 -28.68
C THR A 161 11.21 -1.32 -28.39
N ALA A 162 11.01 -0.82 -27.18
CA ALA A 162 11.61 0.38 -26.62
C ALA A 162 12.40 0.05 -25.35
N THR A 163 13.29 0.95 -24.95
CA THR A 163 14.12 0.84 -23.74
C THR A 163 13.71 1.83 -22.65
N GLU A 164 12.86 2.79 -22.97
CA GLU A 164 12.36 3.83 -22.08
C GLU A 164 10.89 4.11 -22.35
N LEU A 165 10.18 4.63 -21.33
CA LEU A 165 8.79 5.05 -21.43
C LEU A 165 8.70 6.42 -22.10
N GLU A 166 8.40 6.47 -23.39
CA GLU A 166 8.37 7.69 -24.22
C GLU A 166 7.54 8.82 -23.60
N GLY A 167 6.40 8.46 -23.01
CA GLY A 167 5.49 9.42 -22.39
C GLY A 167 5.91 9.91 -21.01
N PHE A 168 7.10 9.58 -20.50
CA PHE A 168 7.60 10.03 -19.21
C PHE A 168 8.77 10.99 -19.38
N GLU A 169 8.59 12.26 -19.05
CA GLU A 169 9.60 13.31 -19.12
C GLU A 169 9.92 13.85 -17.73
N ILE A 170 11.19 13.74 -17.29
CA ILE A 170 11.67 14.37 -16.05
C ILE A 170 12.03 15.82 -16.37
N LEU A 171 11.38 16.77 -15.69
CA LEU A 171 11.65 18.21 -15.85
C LEU A 171 12.68 18.69 -14.82
N ASP A 172 12.60 18.20 -13.60
CA ASP A 172 13.60 18.38 -12.53
C ASP A 172 13.43 17.25 -11.49
N ASP A 173 14.22 17.28 -10.40
CA ASP A 173 14.20 16.26 -9.35
C ASP A 173 12.81 16.00 -8.74
N TYR A 174 11.91 16.99 -8.80
CA TYR A 174 10.58 16.93 -8.15
C TYR A 174 9.44 17.18 -9.12
N THR A 175 9.74 17.35 -10.39
CA THR A 175 8.72 17.65 -11.41
C THR A 175 8.90 16.74 -12.60
N PHE A 176 7.82 16.10 -13.02
CA PHE A 176 7.81 15.28 -14.23
C PHE A 176 6.48 15.43 -14.97
N LYS A 177 6.48 15.07 -16.23
CA LYS A 177 5.31 15.11 -17.10
C LYS A 177 5.02 13.72 -17.68
N LEU A 178 3.74 13.35 -17.68
CA LEU A 178 3.24 12.18 -18.36
C LEU A 178 2.41 12.59 -19.57
N THR A 179 2.66 11.96 -20.70
CA THR A 179 1.88 12.13 -21.93
C THR A 179 1.10 10.85 -22.19
N LEU A 180 -0.20 10.96 -22.39
CA LEU A 180 -1.09 9.84 -22.69
C LEU A 180 -1.18 9.58 -24.21
N LYS A 181 -1.62 8.39 -24.61
CA LYS A 181 -1.92 8.00 -25.98
C LYS A 181 -3.18 8.71 -26.50
N GLU A 182 -4.15 8.89 -25.63
CA GLU A 182 -5.43 9.57 -25.86
C GLU A 182 -5.97 10.15 -24.55
N PRO A 183 -6.88 11.13 -24.57
CA PRO A 183 -7.47 11.67 -23.35
C PRO A 183 -8.21 10.58 -22.58
N TYR A 184 -7.86 10.40 -21.31
CA TYR A 184 -8.46 9.37 -20.45
C TYR A 184 -8.76 9.91 -19.05
N SER A 185 -10.04 10.17 -18.76
CA SER A 185 -10.49 10.74 -17.49
C SER A 185 -10.25 9.83 -16.26
N GLY A 186 -10.10 8.52 -16.47
CA GLY A 186 -9.81 7.54 -15.44
C GLY A 186 -8.33 7.43 -15.06
N PHE A 187 -7.42 8.16 -15.73
CA PHE A 187 -5.97 7.98 -15.57
C PHE A 187 -5.50 8.19 -14.12
N LEU A 188 -5.95 9.26 -13.47
CA LEU A 188 -5.58 9.50 -12.07
C LEU A 188 -6.05 8.38 -11.13
N ALA A 189 -7.22 7.79 -11.39
CA ALA A 189 -7.69 6.65 -10.60
C ALA A 189 -6.79 5.41 -10.80
N CYS A 190 -6.31 5.15 -12.02
CA CYS A 190 -5.37 4.06 -12.29
C CYS A 190 -4.09 4.20 -11.48
N ILE A 191 -3.46 5.38 -11.50
CA ILE A 191 -2.20 5.62 -10.78
C ILE A 191 -2.36 5.87 -9.27
N SER A 192 -3.61 5.96 -8.77
CA SER A 192 -3.92 6.03 -7.34
C SER A 192 -4.08 4.65 -6.70
N THR A 193 -4.01 3.57 -7.49
CA THR A 193 -4.15 2.22 -6.95
C THR A 193 -2.89 1.85 -6.15
N PRO A 194 -3.01 1.02 -5.09
CA PRO A 194 -1.84 0.54 -4.36
C PRO A 194 -0.84 -0.22 -5.23
N ALA A 195 -1.29 -0.80 -6.35
CA ALA A 195 -0.42 -1.49 -7.30
C ALA A 195 0.63 -0.55 -7.95
N VAL A 196 0.33 0.75 -8.05
CA VAL A 196 1.20 1.79 -8.65
C VAL A 196 1.91 2.60 -7.53
N CYS A 197 2.26 1.95 -6.43
CA CYS A 197 3.08 2.55 -5.38
C CYS A 197 4.52 2.77 -5.86
N ILE A 198 5.18 3.79 -5.31
CA ILE A 198 6.51 4.22 -5.78
C ILE A 198 7.62 3.50 -5.01
N TYR A 199 8.59 2.99 -5.76
CA TYR A 199 9.77 2.29 -5.26
C TYR A 199 11.01 3.18 -5.30
N ASN A 200 11.94 2.95 -4.38
CA ASN A 200 13.27 3.53 -4.47
C ASN A 200 14.07 2.78 -5.54
N GLU A 201 14.49 3.48 -6.59
CA GLU A 201 15.22 2.90 -7.73
C GLU A 201 16.42 2.08 -7.26
N LYS A 202 17.35 2.74 -6.57
CA LYS A 202 18.62 2.13 -6.15
C LYS A 202 18.40 0.92 -5.21
N ALA A 203 17.57 1.08 -4.19
CA ALA A 203 17.31 0.00 -3.23
C ALA A 203 16.63 -1.20 -3.88
N THR A 204 15.72 -0.97 -4.83
CA THR A 204 15.03 -2.04 -5.55
C THR A 204 15.96 -2.78 -6.50
N GLU A 205 16.85 -2.06 -7.20
CA GLU A 205 17.88 -2.68 -8.05
C GLU A 205 18.90 -3.49 -7.25
N GLU A 206 19.40 -2.93 -6.14
CA GLU A 206 20.32 -3.63 -5.23
C GLU A 206 19.70 -4.88 -4.60
N ALA A 207 18.41 -4.85 -4.29
CA ALA A 207 17.66 -6.00 -3.75
C ALA A 207 17.44 -7.09 -4.81
N GLY A 208 17.28 -6.72 -6.07
CA GLY A 208 17.04 -7.65 -7.16
C GLY A 208 15.85 -8.57 -6.89
N ASP A 209 16.05 -9.88 -7.00
CA ASP A 209 15.00 -10.89 -6.77
C ASP A 209 14.54 -11.01 -5.31
N GLN A 210 15.27 -10.41 -4.36
CA GLN A 210 14.90 -10.38 -2.95
C GLN A 210 13.95 -9.24 -2.60
N PHE A 211 13.74 -8.28 -3.51
CA PHE A 211 12.76 -7.22 -3.30
C PHE A 211 11.35 -7.80 -3.13
N GLY A 212 10.68 -7.40 -2.05
CA GLY A 212 9.39 -7.93 -1.66
C GLY A 212 9.41 -9.29 -0.94
N LEU A 213 10.59 -9.92 -0.80
CA LEU A 213 10.78 -11.19 -0.09
C LEU A 213 11.61 -11.01 1.19
N ASP A 214 12.63 -10.17 1.14
CA ASP A 214 13.45 -9.83 2.31
C ASP A 214 12.96 -8.50 2.91
N PRO A 215 12.50 -8.49 4.17
CA PRO A 215 12.08 -7.26 4.85
C PRO A 215 13.14 -6.15 4.87
N ALA A 216 14.42 -6.51 5.04
CA ALA A 216 15.51 -5.54 5.10
C ALA A 216 15.78 -4.86 3.75
N LEU A 217 15.39 -5.50 2.65
CA LEU A 217 15.57 -5.03 1.26
C LEU A 217 14.29 -4.46 0.64
N THR A 218 13.16 -4.52 1.37
CA THR A 218 11.85 -4.05 0.91
C THR A 218 11.60 -2.64 1.44
N ILE A 219 11.99 -1.64 0.64
CA ILE A 219 12.04 -0.22 1.02
C ILE A 219 10.88 0.54 0.37
N GLY A 220 10.10 1.26 1.18
CA GLY A 220 9.01 2.14 0.76
C GLY A 220 9.07 3.49 1.44
N THR A 221 8.04 4.31 1.22
CA THR A 221 7.86 5.64 1.85
C THR A 221 6.83 5.61 2.98
N GLY A 222 6.09 4.51 3.13
CA GLY A 222 4.88 4.41 3.91
C GLY A 222 5.03 4.62 5.42
N PRO A 223 3.88 4.65 6.14
CA PRO A 223 3.83 4.92 7.58
C PRO A 223 4.45 3.83 8.43
N PHE A 224 4.67 2.64 7.89
CA PHE A 224 5.34 1.53 8.56
C PHE A 224 6.49 0.98 7.73
N LYS A 225 7.53 0.48 8.43
CA LYS A 225 8.68 -0.22 7.86
C LYS A 225 8.49 -1.72 8.02
N PHE A 226 8.92 -2.49 7.05
CA PHE A 226 8.91 -3.94 7.09
C PHE A 226 10.08 -4.43 7.98
N ALA A 227 9.77 -4.91 9.17
CA ALA A 227 10.79 -5.25 10.17
C ALA A 227 11.22 -6.72 10.12
N SER A 228 10.27 -7.65 10.04
CA SER A 228 10.56 -9.08 9.93
C SER A 228 9.41 -9.85 9.29
N TRP A 229 9.74 -11.02 8.74
CA TRP A 229 8.78 -11.95 8.16
C TRP A 229 9.25 -13.39 8.33
N THR A 230 8.46 -14.17 9.06
CA THR A 230 8.60 -15.62 9.16
C THR A 230 7.41 -16.24 8.47
N TYR A 231 7.63 -16.83 7.30
CA TYR A 231 6.58 -17.35 6.44
C TYR A 231 5.65 -18.33 7.16
N ASN A 232 4.33 -18.15 7.01
CA ASN A 232 3.25 -18.88 7.68
C ASN A 232 3.25 -18.78 9.22
N ASP A 233 3.90 -17.78 9.79
CA ASP A 233 3.94 -17.59 11.24
C ASP A 233 3.62 -16.12 11.58
N GLN A 234 4.53 -15.21 11.29
CA GLN A 234 4.42 -13.82 11.72
C GLN A 234 5.08 -12.85 10.74
N LEU A 235 4.43 -11.72 10.53
CA LEU A 235 4.99 -10.58 9.83
C LEU A 235 4.90 -9.35 10.74
N VAL A 236 5.99 -8.60 10.87
CA VAL A 236 6.08 -7.43 11.76
C VAL A 236 6.37 -6.17 10.95
N LEU A 237 5.54 -5.17 11.17
CA LEU A 237 5.74 -3.81 10.68
C LEU A 237 5.98 -2.90 11.87
N VAL A 238 7.01 -2.04 11.81
CA VAL A 238 7.31 -1.03 12.83
C VAL A 238 7.01 0.37 12.27
N ARG A 239 6.63 1.29 13.15
CA ARG A 239 6.30 2.66 12.76
C ARG A 239 7.50 3.34 12.07
N ASN A 240 7.20 4.11 11.02
CA ASN A 240 8.13 5.02 10.38
C ASN A 240 8.01 6.41 11.03
N ASP A 241 8.92 6.76 11.92
CA ASP A 241 8.90 8.06 12.61
C ASP A 241 9.21 9.25 11.69
N ASP A 242 9.80 8.99 10.51
CA ASP A 242 10.08 9.99 9.47
C ASP A 242 8.96 10.09 8.41
N TYR A 243 7.78 9.50 8.68
CA TYR A 243 6.67 9.56 7.72
C TYR A 243 6.23 10.99 7.46
N PHE A 244 6.08 11.35 6.19
CA PHE A 244 5.84 12.73 5.76
C PHE A 244 4.45 13.28 6.14
N GLN A 245 3.46 12.41 6.34
CA GLN A 245 2.14 12.80 6.84
C GLN A 245 2.11 12.63 8.36
N THR A 246 2.07 13.74 9.08
CA THR A 246 2.04 13.72 10.54
C THR A 246 0.68 13.30 11.08
N GLY A 247 0.68 12.54 12.19
CA GLY A 247 -0.54 12.18 12.92
C GLY A 247 -1.32 10.98 12.35
N LEU A 248 -0.81 10.27 11.36
CA LEU A 248 -1.47 9.10 10.77
C LEU A 248 -0.97 7.75 11.31
N SER A 249 0.23 7.70 11.89
CA SER A 249 0.78 6.48 12.49
C SER A 249 0.58 6.49 14.00
N TYR A 250 -0.54 5.96 14.47
CA TYR A 250 -0.87 5.93 15.90
C TYR A 250 -0.28 4.70 16.63
N LEU A 251 0.11 3.65 15.91
CA LEU A 251 0.66 2.43 16.48
C LEU A 251 2.18 2.41 16.40
N GLU A 252 2.86 1.87 17.42
CA GLU A 252 4.31 1.68 17.38
C GLU A 252 4.69 0.49 16.51
N GLU A 253 3.89 -0.56 16.52
CA GLU A 253 4.13 -1.80 15.79
C GLU A 253 2.82 -2.44 15.33
N LYS A 254 2.85 -3.07 14.16
CA LYS A 254 1.75 -3.86 13.62
C LYS A 254 2.25 -5.27 13.32
N MET A 255 1.72 -6.24 14.04
CA MET A 255 1.95 -7.67 13.78
C MET A 255 0.78 -8.28 13.02
N VAL A 256 1.09 -9.10 12.05
CA VAL A 256 0.10 -9.73 11.17
C VAL A 256 0.39 -11.22 11.02
#